data_ea0bba4e353996feac85377f5c98ef7a
#
_entry.id   ea0bba4e353996feac85377f5c98ef7a
#
_cell.length_a   1.000
_cell.length_b   1.000
_cell.length_c   1.000
_cell.angle_alpha   90.00
_cell.angle_beta   90.00
_cell.angle_gamma   90.00
#
_symmetry.space_group_name_H-M   'P 1'
#
loop_
_entity.id
_entity.type
_entity.pdbx_description
1 polymer ?
#
loop_
_entity_poly.entity_id
_entity_poly.type
_entity_poly.pdbx_seq_one_letter_code
_entity_poly.pdbx_strand_id
1 'polypeptide(L)'
;MFSASVEPSDIVSNGGFATRKVSLRDQDSFMNSRGLFVTGTDTDIGKTAVAVAITTALVASGRRVGVSKPVASGIAAAEVPGSDPFRLWEAAGRPLSPADVCPQVFQAAMAPPHAARAEGRVVDDRRLREKVRQWMVTSDIVVVEGAGGLYSPVGEDTLCVDLARDLGFPIVVVDSTRLGGIGRTLATVKAARADGLHVAACVLSEVTQPSADTGPAGETAITRATLDEITRHLPGVAVTVLAHGSTRFTPELDWWGLSDRGAQGLLGGTSGARG
;
A
#
# COMPACT_ATOMS: atom_id res chain seq x y z
N MET A 1 -7.71 34.63 40.65
CA MET A 1 -8.75 35.13 39.73
C MET A 1 -8.09 35.75 38.52
N PHE A 2 -7.95 35.02 37.46
CA PHE A 2 -7.85 35.58 36.11
C PHE A 2 -8.44 34.55 35.15
N SER A 3 -9.64 34.87 34.68
CA SER A 3 -10.38 34.18 33.63
C SER A 3 -9.76 34.60 32.32
N ALA A 4 -9.28 33.66 31.52
CA ALA A 4 -8.95 33.90 30.11
C ALA A 4 -10.10 33.38 29.29
N SER A 5 -10.94 34.30 28.86
CA SER A 5 -11.97 34.12 27.85
C SER A 5 -11.33 33.82 26.50
N VAL A 6 -11.70 32.71 25.91
CA VAL A 6 -11.40 32.37 24.50
C VAL A 6 -12.41 33.11 23.63
N GLU A 7 -11.95 34.00 22.76
CA GLU A 7 -12.77 34.69 21.77
C GLU A 7 -13.19 33.74 20.63
N PRO A 8 -14.44 33.77 20.16
CA PRO A 8 -14.93 32.94 19.07
C PRO A 8 -14.87 33.73 17.74
N SER A 9 -13.74 33.78 17.11
CA SER A 9 -13.63 34.43 15.79
C SER A 9 -12.62 33.75 14.86
N ASP A 10 -12.84 32.47 14.52
CA ASP A 10 -12.14 31.85 13.38
C ASP A 10 -12.98 30.70 12.77
N ILE A 11 -14.31 30.91 12.66
CA ILE A 11 -15.14 30.04 11.84
C ILE A 11 -15.54 30.81 10.60
N VAL A 12 -14.78 30.65 9.54
CA VAL A 12 -15.21 31.04 8.19
C VAL A 12 -16.04 29.87 7.63
N SER A 13 -17.36 30.03 7.69
CA SER A 13 -18.32 29.15 7.05
C SER A 13 -18.35 29.42 5.55
N ASN A 14 -17.64 28.63 4.77
CA ASN A 14 -17.97 28.41 3.36
C ASN A 14 -18.04 26.89 3.16
N GLY A 15 -19.19 26.40 2.67
CA GLY A 15 -19.59 25.00 2.50
C GLY A 15 -18.51 24.04 2.02
N GLY A 16 -17.67 23.59 2.91
CA GLY A 16 -16.55 22.69 2.67
C GLY A 16 -15.95 22.29 4.00
N PHE A 17 -15.64 21.06 4.14
CA PHE A 17 -14.98 20.44 5.29
C PHE A 17 -13.98 21.38 5.95
N ALA A 18 -14.14 21.59 7.27
CA ALA A 18 -13.20 22.39 8.07
C ALA A 18 -11.80 21.76 7.97
N THR A 19 -10.91 22.43 7.28
CA THR A 19 -9.48 22.06 7.24
C THR A 19 -8.88 22.44 8.59
N ARG A 20 -8.82 21.47 9.51
CA ARG A 20 -8.10 21.62 10.78
C ARG A 20 -6.63 21.86 10.44
N LYS A 21 -6.07 23.01 10.82
CA LYS A 21 -4.61 23.25 10.75
C LYS A 21 -3.90 22.13 11.49
N VAL A 22 -2.99 21.44 10.81
CA VAL A 22 -2.15 20.39 11.39
C VAL A 22 -1.31 21.00 12.49
N SER A 23 -1.51 20.57 13.74
CA SER A 23 -0.76 21.07 14.90
C SER A 23 0.62 20.39 14.99
N LEU A 24 1.55 20.95 15.78
CA LEU A 24 2.85 20.30 16.04
C LEU A 24 2.68 18.90 16.64
N ARG A 25 1.66 18.66 17.44
CA ARG A 25 1.32 17.32 17.97
C ARG A 25 0.89 16.35 16.87
N ASP A 26 0.24 16.85 15.81
CA ASP A 26 -0.12 16.03 14.67
C ASP A 26 1.12 15.62 13.85
N GLN A 27 2.16 16.48 13.79
CA GLN A 27 3.44 16.16 13.13
C GLN A 27 4.18 15.01 13.82
N ASP A 28 4.26 15.02 15.16
CA ASP A 28 4.85 13.92 15.94
C ASP A 28 4.03 12.62 15.77
N SER A 29 2.71 12.72 15.67
CA SER A 29 1.83 11.58 15.40
C SER A 29 2.08 10.99 14.02
N PHE A 30 2.36 11.79 12.98
CA PHE A 30 2.70 11.31 11.66
C PHE A 30 4.00 10.52 11.61
N MET A 31 5.03 10.99 12.35
CA MET A 31 6.34 10.33 12.38
C MET A 31 6.28 8.96 13.04
N ASN A 32 5.37 8.76 13.99
CA ASN A 32 5.19 7.50 14.73
C ASN A 32 4.08 6.59 14.17
N SER A 33 3.40 7.00 13.10
CA SER A 33 2.32 6.21 12.52
C SER A 33 2.85 4.96 11.84
N ARG A 34 2.23 3.81 12.12
CA ARG A 34 2.52 2.54 11.43
C ARG A 34 1.81 2.49 10.09
N GLY A 35 2.42 1.83 9.12
CA GLY A 35 1.79 1.60 7.84
C GLY A 35 2.56 0.63 6.96
N LEU A 36 1.90 0.14 5.92
CA LEU A 36 2.48 -0.66 4.85
C LEU A 36 2.05 -0.07 3.51
N PHE A 37 3.01 0.05 2.59
CA PHE A 37 2.73 0.48 1.23
C PHE A 37 2.84 -0.71 0.28
N VAL A 38 1.70 -1.17 -0.23
CA VAL A 38 1.61 -2.30 -1.16
C VAL A 38 1.82 -1.81 -2.59
N THR A 39 2.93 -2.19 -3.19
CA THR A 39 3.25 -1.91 -4.59
C THR A 39 3.38 -3.21 -5.37
N GLY A 40 3.50 -3.13 -6.68
CA GLY A 40 3.65 -4.30 -7.52
C GLY A 40 4.82 -4.20 -8.48
N THR A 41 5.13 -5.33 -9.09
CA THR A 41 6.03 -5.38 -10.24
C THR A 41 5.32 -4.94 -11.52
N ASP A 42 3.96 -5.05 -11.55
CA ASP A 42 3.13 -4.72 -12.71
C ASP A 42 1.66 -4.47 -12.30
N THR A 43 0.78 -4.32 -13.30
CA THR A 43 -0.68 -4.30 -13.15
C THR A 43 -1.21 -5.74 -13.12
N ASP A 44 -2.39 -5.96 -12.51
CA ASP A 44 -3.11 -7.25 -12.44
C ASP A 44 -2.31 -8.44 -11.86
N ILE A 45 -1.38 -8.14 -10.96
CA ILE A 45 -0.53 -9.13 -10.29
C ILE A 45 -1.02 -9.48 -8.87
N GLY A 46 -2.23 -9.00 -8.49
CA GLY A 46 -2.87 -9.34 -7.21
C GLY A 46 -2.62 -8.37 -6.07
N LYS A 47 -2.17 -7.12 -6.31
CA LYS A 47 -1.97 -6.11 -5.26
C LYS A 47 -3.17 -5.97 -4.33
N THR A 48 -4.36 -5.81 -4.88
CA THR A 48 -5.59 -5.64 -4.10
C THR A 48 -5.91 -6.86 -3.26
N ALA A 49 -5.73 -8.07 -3.80
CA ALA A 49 -5.92 -9.31 -3.02
C ALA A 49 -4.95 -9.35 -1.81
N VAL A 50 -3.68 -8.99 -2.02
CA VAL A 50 -2.67 -8.92 -0.97
C VAL A 50 -3.01 -7.83 0.06
N ALA A 51 -3.35 -6.62 -0.38
CA ALA A 51 -3.71 -5.52 0.52
C ALA A 51 -4.96 -5.85 1.35
N VAL A 52 -5.97 -6.49 0.76
CA VAL A 52 -7.17 -7.01 1.45
C VAL A 52 -6.79 -8.08 2.48
N ALA A 53 -5.94 -9.04 2.13
CA ALA A 53 -5.52 -10.10 3.05
C ALA A 53 -4.70 -9.54 4.24
N ILE A 54 -3.78 -8.61 4.00
CA ILE A 54 -3.03 -7.89 5.05
C ILE A 54 -4.01 -7.14 5.98
N THR A 55 -4.94 -6.39 5.40
CA THR A 55 -5.94 -5.63 6.15
C THR A 55 -6.80 -6.56 7.01
N THR A 56 -7.28 -7.67 6.45
CA THR A 56 -8.07 -8.67 7.18
C THR A 56 -7.29 -9.27 8.34
N ALA A 57 -6.02 -9.62 8.16
CA ALA A 57 -5.17 -10.16 9.22
C ALA A 57 -4.96 -9.14 10.36
N LEU A 58 -4.73 -7.87 10.03
CA LEU A 58 -4.58 -6.79 11.01
C LEU A 58 -5.86 -6.52 11.78
N VAL A 59 -7.02 -6.48 11.12
CA VAL A 59 -8.34 -6.34 11.77
C VAL A 59 -8.60 -7.52 12.69
N ALA A 60 -8.34 -8.74 12.24
CA ALA A 60 -8.50 -9.96 13.07
C ALA A 60 -7.60 -9.95 14.31
N SER A 61 -6.46 -9.25 14.28
CA SER A 61 -5.58 -9.04 15.44
C SER A 61 -6.05 -7.88 16.36
N GLY A 62 -7.24 -7.31 16.13
CA GLY A 62 -7.84 -6.25 16.95
C GLY A 62 -7.33 -4.84 16.65
N ARG A 63 -6.67 -4.60 15.51
CA ARG A 63 -6.17 -3.28 15.11
C ARG A 63 -7.24 -2.47 14.37
N ARG A 64 -7.28 -1.16 14.62
CA ARG A 64 -8.04 -0.21 13.80
C ARG A 64 -7.22 0.10 12.55
N VAL A 65 -7.64 -0.42 11.40
CA VAL A 65 -6.90 -0.32 10.15
C VAL A 65 -7.49 0.77 9.26
N GLY A 66 -6.69 1.79 8.96
CA GLY A 66 -6.98 2.71 7.87
C GLY A 66 -6.56 2.10 6.54
N VAL A 67 -7.35 2.32 5.50
CA VAL A 67 -7.03 1.81 4.16
C VAL A 67 -7.10 2.93 3.14
N SER A 68 -6.17 2.92 2.19
CA SER A 68 -6.16 3.91 1.13
C SER A 68 -5.69 3.31 -0.20
N LYS A 69 -6.42 3.62 -1.24
CA LYS A 69 -6.00 3.53 -2.64
C LYS A 69 -6.09 4.95 -3.22
N PRO A 70 -5.03 5.75 -3.13
CA PRO A 70 -5.08 7.20 -3.36
C PRO A 70 -5.65 7.61 -4.71
N VAL A 71 -5.50 6.74 -5.71
CA VAL A 71 -6.06 6.89 -7.06
C VAL A 71 -6.37 5.53 -7.65
N ALA A 72 -7.45 5.46 -8.42
CA ALA A 72 -7.81 4.29 -9.22
C ALA A 72 -8.27 4.71 -10.62
N SER A 73 -8.02 3.85 -11.58
CA SER A 73 -8.50 3.97 -12.97
C SER A 73 -9.11 2.65 -13.43
N GLY A 74 -9.92 2.69 -14.49
CA GLY A 74 -10.64 1.52 -15.00
C GLY A 74 -11.89 1.16 -14.21
N ILE A 75 -12.39 2.04 -13.33
CA ILE A 75 -13.60 1.84 -12.54
C ILE A 75 -14.50 3.07 -12.59
N ALA A 76 -15.82 2.86 -12.52
CA ALA A 76 -16.79 3.95 -12.61
C ALA A 76 -16.85 4.80 -11.33
N ALA A 77 -16.76 4.19 -10.16
CA ALA A 77 -16.75 4.84 -8.86
C ALA A 77 -16.11 3.93 -7.80
N ALA A 78 -15.69 4.51 -6.67
CA ALA A 78 -15.11 3.76 -5.54
C ALA A 78 -16.15 2.83 -4.87
N GLU A 79 -17.41 3.22 -4.92
CA GLU A 79 -18.56 2.51 -4.32
C GLU A 79 -18.99 1.27 -5.12
N VAL A 80 -18.46 1.05 -6.32
CA VAL A 80 -18.83 -0.12 -7.13
C VAL A 80 -18.42 -1.41 -6.40
N PRO A 81 -19.38 -2.30 -6.08
CA PRO A 81 -19.08 -3.57 -5.43
C PRO A 81 -18.05 -4.39 -6.22
N GLY A 82 -17.05 -4.91 -5.51
CA GLY A 82 -15.96 -5.67 -6.12
C GLY A 82 -14.81 -4.83 -6.69
N SER A 83 -14.95 -3.49 -6.78
CA SER A 83 -13.83 -2.61 -7.11
C SER A 83 -12.75 -2.66 -6.02
N ASP A 84 -11.50 -2.34 -6.38
CA ASP A 84 -10.39 -2.35 -5.42
C ASP A 84 -10.67 -1.50 -4.16
N PRO A 85 -11.13 -0.22 -4.27
CA PRO A 85 -11.46 0.58 -3.09
C PRO A 85 -12.56 -0.04 -2.23
N PHE A 86 -13.59 -0.60 -2.87
CA PHE A 86 -14.70 -1.24 -2.18
C PHE A 86 -14.23 -2.46 -1.37
N ARG A 87 -13.43 -3.32 -1.97
CA ARG A 87 -12.85 -4.50 -1.31
C ARG A 87 -11.96 -4.14 -0.13
N LEU A 88 -11.11 -3.09 -0.26
CA LEU A 88 -10.30 -2.57 0.83
C LEU A 88 -11.18 -2.02 1.98
N TRP A 89 -12.20 -1.25 1.63
CA TRP A 89 -13.15 -0.71 2.60
C TRP A 89 -13.88 -1.81 3.39
N GLU A 90 -14.33 -2.87 2.71
CA GLU A 90 -14.95 -4.03 3.37
C GLU A 90 -13.97 -4.75 4.31
N ALA A 91 -12.75 -5.01 3.84
CA ALA A 91 -11.72 -5.67 4.63
C ALA A 91 -11.34 -4.91 5.91
N ALA A 92 -11.40 -3.57 5.86
CA ALA A 92 -11.14 -2.71 7.02
C ALA A 92 -12.33 -2.58 8.00
N GLY A 93 -13.43 -3.31 7.77
CA GLY A 93 -14.64 -3.22 8.60
C GLY A 93 -15.55 -2.04 8.25
N ARG A 94 -15.47 -1.55 7.03
CA ARG A 94 -16.33 -0.48 6.46
C ARG A 94 -16.21 0.88 7.17
N PRO A 95 -15.00 1.41 7.39
CA PRO A 95 -14.82 2.71 8.00
C PRO A 95 -15.19 3.83 7.03
N LEU A 96 -15.97 4.83 7.47
CA LEU A 96 -16.41 5.96 6.64
C LEU A 96 -17.09 5.49 5.33
N SER A 97 -16.53 5.84 4.16
CA SER A 97 -17.06 5.47 2.84
C SER A 97 -15.97 4.94 1.91
N PRO A 98 -16.31 4.20 0.84
CA PRO A 98 -15.34 3.80 -0.18
C PRO A 98 -14.65 5.00 -0.87
N ALA A 99 -15.34 6.15 -1.00
CA ALA A 99 -14.77 7.38 -1.53
C ALA A 99 -13.69 7.98 -0.60
N ASP A 100 -13.72 7.69 0.70
CA ASP A 100 -12.64 8.04 1.62
C ASP A 100 -11.42 7.15 1.46
N VAL A 101 -11.60 5.92 0.99
CA VAL A 101 -10.51 5.00 0.63
C VAL A 101 -9.85 5.44 -0.67
N CYS A 102 -10.66 5.81 -1.69
CA CYS A 102 -10.16 6.23 -3.00
C CYS A 102 -10.79 7.55 -3.44
N PRO A 103 -10.14 8.68 -3.13
CA PRO A 103 -10.70 10.02 -3.40
C PRO A 103 -10.62 10.44 -4.87
N GLN A 104 -9.90 9.72 -5.71
CA GLN A 104 -9.70 10.04 -7.11
C GLN A 104 -9.90 8.79 -7.96
N VAL A 105 -11.00 8.77 -8.70
CA VAL A 105 -11.41 7.65 -9.55
C VAL A 105 -11.59 8.13 -10.98
N PHE A 106 -11.10 7.33 -11.93
CA PHE A 106 -11.20 7.57 -13.38
C PHE A 106 -11.70 6.30 -14.09
N GLN A 107 -12.54 6.47 -15.12
CA GLN A 107 -13.20 5.36 -15.79
C GLN A 107 -12.30 4.65 -16.82
N ALA A 108 -11.42 5.41 -17.48
CA ALA A 108 -10.57 4.84 -18.51
C ALA A 108 -9.53 3.87 -17.91
N ALA A 109 -9.40 2.68 -18.50
CA ALA A 109 -8.44 1.66 -18.07
C ALA A 109 -7.04 1.96 -18.61
N MET A 110 -6.40 2.98 -18.04
CA MET A 110 -5.03 3.39 -18.35
C MET A 110 -4.37 4.02 -17.11
N ALA A 111 -3.09 4.41 -17.20
CA ALA A 111 -2.43 5.06 -16.06
C ALA A 111 -3.23 6.29 -15.59
N PRO A 112 -3.36 6.52 -14.28
CA PRO A 112 -4.25 7.55 -13.71
C PRO A 112 -4.15 8.94 -14.34
N PRO A 113 -2.95 9.51 -14.62
CA PRO A 113 -2.88 10.82 -15.30
C PRO A 113 -3.48 10.80 -16.72
N HIS A 114 -3.28 9.70 -17.45
CA HIS A 114 -3.85 9.55 -18.79
C HIS A 114 -5.38 9.38 -18.72
N ALA A 115 -5.87 8.60 -17.76
CA ALA A 115 -7.29 8.41 -17.53
C ALA A 115 -7.97 9.74 -17.16
N ALA A 116 -7.35 10.54 -16.29
CA ALA A 116 -7.84 11.85 -15.90
C ALA A 116 -7.94 12.78 -17.11
N ARG A 117 -6.89 12.87 -17.94
CA ARG A 117 -6.88 13.71 -19.15
C ARG A 117 -7.93 13.27 -20.18
N ALA A 118 -8.17 11.96 -20.32
CA ALA A 118 -9.23 11.46 -21.20
C ALA A 118 -10.64 11.91 -20.77
N GLU A 119 -10.80 12.24 -19.48
CA GLU A 119 -12.04 12.78 -18.88
C GLU A 119 -12.03 14.32 -18.76
N GLY A 120 -11.05 15.01 -19.33
CA GLY A 120 -10.89 16.46 -19.17
C GLY A 120 -10.56 16.89 -17.74
N ARG A 121 -9.96 16.01 -16.93
CA ARG A 121 -9.58 16.18 -15.53
C ARG A 121 -8.07 16.07 -15.36
N VAL A 122 -7.60 16.39 -14.17
CA VAL A 122 -6.19 16.26 -13.75
C VAL A 122 -6.17 15.49 -12.44
N VAL A 123 -5.14 14.68 -12.21
CA VAL A 123 -4.89 14.10 -10.90
C VAL A 123 -4.39 15.19 -9.96
N ASP A 124 -5.01 15.34 -8.81
CA ASP A 124 -4.51 16.22 -7.75
C ASP A 124 -3.45 15.46 -6.93
N ASP A 125 -2.17 15.72 -7.21
CA ASP A 125 -1.02 15.10 -6.56
C ASP A 125 -1.00 15.31 -5.03
N ARG A 126 -1.54 16.43 -4.55
CA ARG A 126 -1.63 16.70 -3.11
C ARG A 126 -2.65 15.77 -2.44
N ARG A 127 -3.79 15.53 -3.08
CA ARG A 127 -4.84 14.62 -2.55
C ARG A 127 -4.37 13.17 -2.44
N LEU A 128 -3.37 12.74 -3.23
CA LEU A 128 -2.78 11.40 -3.09
C LEU A 128 -2.23 11.15 -1.68
N ARG A 129 -1.78 12.21 -1.01
CA ARG A 129 -1.14 12.15 0.33
C ARG A 129 -2.10 12.51 1.47
N GLU A 130 -3.00 13.45 1.23
CA GLU A 130 -3.88 14.01 2.26
C GLU A 130 -4.76 12.95 2.91
N LYS A 131 -5.40 12.09 2.13
CA LYS A 131 -6.27 11.03 2.67
C LYS A 131 -5.50 10.00 3.47
N VAL A 132 -4.30 9.62 3.05
CA VAL A 132 -3.45 8.72 3.82
C VAL A 132 -3.12 9.34 5.18
N ARG A 133 -2.76 10.65 5.20
CA ARG A 133 -2.46 11.37 6.45
C ARG A 133 -3.66 11.44 7.40
N GLN A 134 -4.89 11.56 6.87
CA GLN A 134 -6.10 11.51 7.70
C GLN A 134 -6.26 10.14 8.38
N TRP A 135 -6.00 9.04 7.67
CA TRP A 135 -6.00 7.71 8.25
C TRP A 135 -4.92 7.51 9.32
N MET A 136 -3.74 8.10 9.16
CA MET A 136 -2.66 8.03 10.17
C MET A 136 -3.09 8.58 11.53
N VAL A 137 -4.01 9.55 11.58
CA VAL A 137 -4.50 10.15 12.83
C VAL A 137 -5.57 9.30 13.51
N THR A 138 -6.37 8.56 12.71
CA THR A 138 -7.58 7.87 13.20
C THR A 138 -7.42 6.37 13.35
N SER A 139 -6.30 5.81 12.87
CA SER A 139 -6.05 4.37 12.81
C SER A 139 -4.77 3.99 13.58
N ASP A 140 -4.67 2.74 13.99
CA ASP A 140 -3.46 2.20 14.62
C ASP A 140 -2.38 1.89 13.57
N ILE A 141 -2.83 1.56 12.35
CA ILE A 141 -1.98 1.26 11.18
C ILE A 141 -2.73 1.62 9.89
N VAL A 142 -1.98 2.01 8.85
CA VAL A 142 -2.54 2.31 7.52
C VAL A 142 -1.99 1.34 6.48
N VAL A 143 -2.86 0.73 5.69
CA VAL A 143 -2.48 -0.05 4.50
C VAL A 143 -2.78 0.79 3.27
N VAL A 144 -1.75 1.12 2.50
CA VAL A 144 -1.85 1.91 1.27
C VAL A 144 -1.59 1.01 0.07
N GLU A 145 -2.50 0.99 -0.89
CA GLU A 145 -2.30 0.30 -2.16
C GLU A 145 -1.94 1.30 -3.26
N GLY A 146 -0.79 1.14 -3.87
CA GLY A 146 -0.36 1.88 -5.06
C GLY A 146 -1.11 1.45 -6.34
N ALA A 147 -0.99 2.23 -7.41
CA ALA A 147 -1.52 1.89 -8.72
C ALA A 147 -0.39 1.49 -9.68
N GLY A 148 -0.56 0.38 -10.40
CA GLY A 148 0.47 -0.15 -11.30
C GLY A 148 1.69 -0.71 -10.55
N GLY A 149 2.87 -0.61 -11.18
CA GLY A 149 4.15 -0.97 -10.58
C GLY A 149 4.80 0.19 -9.82
N LEU A 150 5.98 -0.06 -9.23
CA LEU A 150 6.69 0.91 -8.39
C LEU A 150 7.01 2.23 -9.11
N TYR A 151 7.26 2.20 -10.41
CA TYR A 151 7.55 3.40 -11.22
C TYR A 151 6.39 3.82 -12.12
N SER A 152 5.17 3.31 -11.87
CA SER A 152 3.99 3.76 -12.60
C SER A 152 3.61 5.19 -12.21
N PRO A 153 3.18 6.05 -13.16
CA PRO A 153 2.68 7.37 -12.86
C PRO A 153 1.32 7.27 -12.16
N VAL A 154 1.23 7.87 -10.97
CA VAL A 154 0.01 7.92 -10.14
C VAL A 154 -0.57 9.34 -10.06
N GLY A 155 0.22 10.34 -10.41
CA GLY A 155 -0.13 11.75 -10.48
C GLY A 155 0.50 12.41 -11.69
N GLU A 156 0.32 13.71 -11.86
CA GLU A 156 0.89 14.44 -12.98
C GLU A 156 2.43 14.45 -12.91
N ASP A 157 2.98 14.69 -11.72
CA ASP A 157 4.42 14.73 -11.45
C ASP A 157 4.84 13.70 -10.39
N THR A 158 3.96 12.74 -10.05
CA THR A 158 4.18 11.77 -9.00
C THR A 158 4.18 10.35 -9.57
N LEU A 159 5.29 9.64 -9.40
CA LEU A 159 5.36 8.19 -9.57
C LEU A 159 4.94 7.48 -8.28
N CYS A 160 4.60 6.21 -8.37
CA CYS A 160 4.24 5.39 -7.21
C CYS A 160 5.40 5.32 -6.18
N VAL A 161 6.66 5.31 -6.63
CA VAL A 161 7.87 5.35 -5.79
C VAL A 161 7.97 6.67 -4.99
N ASP A 162 7.61 7.80 -5.60
CA ASP A 162 7.64 9.09 -4.92
C ASP A 162 6.60 9.16 -3.81
N LEU A 163 5.38 8.66 -4.08
CA LEU A 163 4.34 8.55 -3.08
C LEU A 163 4.76 7.63 -1.92
N ALA A 164 5.38 6.48 -2.22
CA ALA A 164 5.89 5.56 -1.20
C ALA A 164 6.95 6.23 -0.32
N ARG A 165 7.88 6.98 -0.94
CA ARG A 165 8.93 7.73 -0.24
C ARG A 165 8.35 8.82 0.68
N ASP A 166 7.38 9.60 0.18
CA ASP A 166 6.76 10.69 0.93
C ASP A 166 5.95 10.19 2.14
N LEU A 167 5.35 9.01 2.03
CA LEU A 167 4.65 8.37 3.13
C LEU A 167 5.60 7.69 4.12
N GLY A 168 6.77 7.26 3.68
CA GLY A 168 7.81 6.65 4.50
C GLY A 168 7.40 5.32 5.15
N PHE A 169 6.41 4.62 4.60
CA PHE A 169 6.02 3.29 5.09
C PHE A 169 6.92 2.21 4.50
N PRO A 170 7.22 1.14 5.27
CA PRO A 170 7.79 -0.08 4.70
C PRO A 170 6.95 -0.57 3.52
N ILE A 171 7.61 -0.99 2.44
CA ILE A 171 6.90 -1.46 1.25
C ILE A 171 6.76 -2.98 1.22
N VAL A 172 5.64 -3.42 0.69
CA VAL A 172 5.35 -4.81 0.34
C VAL A 172 5.34 -4.90 -1.18
N VAL A 173 6.29 -5.65 -1.75
CA VAL A 173 6.38 -5.87 -3.19
C VAL A 173 5.56 -7.09 -3.56
N VAL A 174 4.58 -6.93 -4.43
CA VAL A 174 3.72 -8.01 -4.93
C VAL A 174 4.14 -8.38 -6.35
N ASP A 175 4.25 -9.67 -6.62
CA ASP A 175 4.30 -10.22 -7.98
C ASP A 175 3.37 -11.44 -8.08
N SER A 176 3.03 -11.81 -9.31
CA SER A 176 2.30 -13.05 -9.55
C SER A 176 3.26 -14.24 -9.60
N THR A 177 2.73 -15.44 -9.39
CA THR A 177 3.48 -16.70 -9.52
C THR A 177 3.83 -17.06 -10.97
N ARG A 178 3.49 -16.21 -11.95
CA ARG A 178 3.76 -16.43 -13.38
C ARG A 178 5.26 -16.42 -13.68
N LEU A 179 5.63 -17.14 -14.72
CA LEU A 179 7.02 -17.19 -15.22
C LEU A 179 7.63 -15.79 -15.38
N GLY A 180 8.89 -15.65 -14.97
CA GLY A 180 9.59 -14.36 -14.91
C GLY A 180 9.42 -13.59 -13.59
N GLY A 181 8.59 -14.07 -12.65
CA GLY A 181 8.33 -13.43 -11.35
C GLY A 181 9.61 -13.23 -10.53
N ILE A 182 10.56 -14.18 -10.55
CA ILE A 182 11.84 -14.02 -9.86
C ILE A 182 12.55 -12.74 -10.33
N GLY A 183 12.77 -12.62 -11.64
CA GLY A 183 13.49 -11.47 -12.21
C GLY A 183 12.80 -10.14 -11.93
N ARG A 184 11.47 -10.06 -12.12
CA ARG A 184 10.68 -8.85 -11.85
C ARG A 184 10.74 -8.46 -10.37
N THR A 185 10.54 -9.41 -9.46
CA THR A 185 10.60 -9.17 -8.00
C THR A 185 11.97 -8.65 -7.59
N LEU A 186 13.05 -9.33 -8.00
CA LEU A 186 14.43 -8.93 -7.67
C LEU A 186 14.77 -7.53 -8.23
N ALA A 187 14.36 -7.22 -9.47
CA ALA A 187 14.57 -5.91 -10.07
C ALA A 187 13.83 -4.82 -9.30
N THR A 188 12.56 -5.05 -8.96
CA THR A 188 11.74 -4.08 -8.22
C THR A 188 12.29 -3.83 -6.82
N VAL A 189 12.70 -4.89 -6.10
CA VAL A 189 13.29 -4.74 -4.76
C VAL A 189 14.62 -3.99 -4.82
N LYS A 190 15.50 -4.30 -5.79
CA LYS A 190 16.77 -3.58 -5.97
C LYS A 190 16.55 -2.10 -6.28
N ALA A 191 15.61 -1.80 -7.16
CA ALA A 191 15.25 -0.44 -7.50
C ALA A 191 14.67 0.31 -6.29
N ALA A 192 13.73 -0.31 -5.55
CA ALA A 192 13.18 0.27 -4.33
C ALA A 192 14.27 0.62 -3.30
N ARG A 193 15.23 -0.30 -3.09
CA ARG A 193 16.36 -0.07 -2.17
C ARG A 193 17.29 1.05 -2.66
N ALA A 194 17.52 1.15 -3.97
CA ALA A 194 18.32 2.22 -4.56
C ALA A 194 17.66 3.61 -4.35
N ASP A 195 16.32 3.64 -4.32
CA ASP A 195 15.53 4.83 -3.98
C ASP A 195 15.37 5.08 -2.46
N GLY A 196 16.08 4.32 -1.64
CA GLY A 196 16.06 4.48 -0.18
C GLY A 196 14.81 3.92 0.50
N LEU A 197 14.00 3.11 -0.19
CA LEU A 197 12.81 2.52 0.41
C LEU A 197 13.17 1.24 1.19
N HIS A 198 12.52 1.07 2.35
CA HIS A 198 12.60 -0.17 3.12
C HIS A 198 11.61 -1.20 2.56
N VAL A 199 12.13 -2.34 2.08
CA VAL A 199 11.31 -3.46 1.62
C VAL A 199 11.11 -4.43 2.78
N ALA A 200 9.90 -4.47 3.33
CA ALA A 200 9.54 -5.33 4.45
C ALA A 200 9.22 -6.76 4.02
N ALA A 201 8.52 -6.90 2.90
CA ALA A 201 8.12 -8.22 2.41
C ALA A 201 7.98 -8.26 0.88
N CYS A 202 8.12 -9.48 0.33
CA CYS A 202 7.68 -9.84 -1.02
C CYS A 202 6.54 -10.84 -0.92
N VAL A 203 5.49 -10.65 -1.71
CA VAL A 203 4.33 -11.56 -1.77
C VAL A 203 4.16 -12.06 -3.19
N LEU A 204 4.17 -13.38 -3.35
CA LEU A 204 3.78 -14.04 -4.58
C LEU A 204 2.27 -14.30 -4.54
N SER A 205 1.52 -13.68 -5.42
CA SER A 205 0.05 -13.83 -5.50
C SER A 205 -0.34 -14.77 -6.61
N GLU A 206 -1.12 -15.79 -6.29
CA GLU A 206 -1.75 -16.66 -7.28
C GLU A 206 -3.00 -15.97 -7.82
N VAL A 207 -2.86 -15.26 -8.94
CA VAL A 207 -3.94 -14.44 -9.53
C VAL A 207 -4.99 -15.27 -10.29
N THR A 208 -4.70 -16.52 -10.60
CA THR A 208 -5.62 -17.46 -11.28
C THR A 208 -5.70 -18.75 -10.49
N GLN A 209 -6.83 -19.45 -10.59
CA GLN A 209 -6.88 -20.81 -10.08
C GLN A 209 -5.88 -21.71 -10.83
N PRO A 210 -5.26 -22.68 -10.12
CA PRO A 210 -4.44 -23.70 -10.75
C PRO A 210 -5.15 -24.36 -11.94
N SER A 211 -4.47 -24.48 -13.07
CA SER A 211 -5.07 -25.16 -14.22
C SER A 211 -5.07 -26.67 -13.98
N ALA A 212 -6.15 -27.34 -14.43
CA ALA A 212 -6.26 -28.79 -14.30
C ALA A 212 -5.15 -29.56 -15.06
N ASP A 213 -4.55 -28.90 -16.05
CA ASP A 213 -3.53 -29.53 -16.95
C ASP A 213 -2.13 -29.58 -16.33
N THR A 214 -1.79 -28.68 -15.39
CA THR A 214 -0.50 -28.72 -14.71
C THR A 214 -0.49 -29.57 -13.45
N GLY A 215 -1.66 -29.97 -12.96
CA GLY A 215 -1.87 -30.72 -11.75
C GLY A 215 -1.46 -29.94 -10.47
N PRO A 216 -2.12 -30.13 -9.34
CA PRO A 216 -1.85 -29.36 -8.13
C PRO A 216 -0.41 -29.51 -7.62
N ALA A 217 0.28 -30.62 -7.94
CA ALA A 217 1.68 -30.82 -7.57
C ALA A 217 2.66 -29.99 -8.42
N GLY A 218 2.35 -29.72 -9.69
CA GLY A 218 3.25 -28.98 -10.60
C GLY A 218 3.30 -27.48 -10.28
N GLU A 219 2.14 -26.82 -10.13
CA GLU A 219 2.09 -25.39 -9.77
C GLU A 219 2.64 -25.12 -8.37
N THR A 220 2.31 -25.95 -7.40
CA THR A 220 2.86 -25.83 -6.03
C THR A 220 4.38 -25.96 -6.03
N ALA A 221 4.97 -26.83 -6.86
CA ALA A 221 6.41 -27.00 -6.96
C ALA A 221 7.09 -25.75 -7.60
N ILE A 222 6.48 -25.17 -8.64
CA ILE A 222 6.98 -23.95 -9.28
C ILE A 222 6.91 -22.76 -8.32
N THR A 223 5.79 -22.58 -7.63
CA THR A 223 5.60 -21.52 -6.63
C THR A 223 6.63 -21.66 -5.51
N ARG A 224 6.86 -22.89 -5.00
CA ARG A 224 7.86 -23.15 -3.97
C ARG A 224 9.26 -22.83 -4.45
N ALA A 225 9.66 -23.31 -5.63
CA ALA A 225 10.97 -23.02 -6.21
C ALA A 225 11.19 -21.50 -6.42
N THR A 226 10.15 -20.79 -6.85
CA THR A 226 10.18 -19.32 -7.02
C THR A 226 10.36 -18.63 -5.66
N LEU A 227 9.64 -19.06 -4.63
CA LEU A 227 9.75 -18.52 -3.27
C LEU A 227 11.16 -18.75 -2.70
N ASP A 228 11.68 -19.97 -2.81
CA ASP A 228 13.00 -20.35 -2.32
C ASP A 228 14.10 -19.51 -3.01
N GLU A 229 13.98 -19.31 -4.32
CA GLU A 229 14.96 -18.53 -5.09
C GLU A 229 14.93 -17.04 -4.74
N ILE A 230 13.74 -16.44 -4.58
CA ILE A 230 13.62 -15.05 -4.14
C ILE A 230 14.17 -14.89 -2.73
N THR A 231 13.85 -15.80 -1.81
CA THR A 231 14.36 -15.79 -0.43
C THR A 231 15.89 -15.85 -0.40
N ARG A 232 16.48 -16.71 -1.22
CA ARG A 232 17.95 -16.85 -1.33
C ARG A 232 18.62 -15.54 -1.77
N HIS A 233 17.98 -14.78 -2.67
CA HIS A 233 18.55 -13.55 -3.25
C HIS A 233 18.22 -12.29 -2.45
N LEU A 234 17.26 -12.35 -1.52
CA LEU A 234 16.81 -11.20 -0.72
C LEU A 234 16.92 -11.48 0.79
N PRO A 235 18.14 -11.67 1.31
CA PRO A 235 18.31 -11.88 2.74
C PRO A 235 17.75 -10.69 3.52
N GLY A 236 17.04 -10.98 4.61
CA GLY A 236 16.39 -10.00 5.46
C GLY A 236 15.05 -9.45 4.94
N VAL A 237 14.54 -9.94 3.81
CA VAL A 237 13.17 -9.64 3.33
C VAL A 237 12.29 -10.85 3.59
N ALA A 238 11.14 -10.64 4.23
CA ALA A 238 10.16 -11.70 4.39
C ALA A 238 9.54 -12.06 3.03
N VAL A 239 9.43 -13.36 2.71
CA VAL A 239 8.82 -13.81 1.45
C VAL A 239 7.68 -14.78 1.76
N THR A 240 6.52 -14.57 1.15
CA THR A 240 5.33 -15.38 1.36
C THR A 240 4.49 -15.52 0.10
N VAL A 241 3.54 -16.44 0.13
CA VAL A 241 2.57 -16.69 -0.95
C VAL A 241 1.16 -16.38 -0.46
N LEU A 242 0.35 -15.80 -1.31
CA LEU A 242 -1.10 -15.69 -1.16
C LEU A 242 -1.76 -16.55 -2.24
N ALA A 243 -2.35 -17.66 -1.84
CA ALA A 243 -3.07 -18.54 -2.75
C ALA A 243 -4.34 -17.86 -3.30
N HIS A 244 -4.76 -18.25 -4.52
CA HIS A 244 -5.94 -17.69 -5.17
C HIS A 244 -7.20 -17.84 -4.29
N GLY A 245 -7.93 -16.74 -4.08
CA GLY A 245 -9.12 -16.69 -3.24
C GLY A 245 -8.87 -16.83 -1.73
N SER A 246 -7.62 -16.97 -1.30
CA SER A 246 -7.25 -17.04 0.12
C SER A 246 -7.15 -15.63 0.73
N THR A 247 -7.32 -15.58 2.06
CA THR A 247 -6.95 -14.43 2.90
C THR A 247 -5.79 -14.75 3.84
N ARG A 248 -5.20 -15.95 3.72
CA ARG A 248 -4.07 -16.41 4.55
C ARG A 248 -2.81 -16.54 3.73
N PHE A 249 -1.72 -16.12 4.31
CA PHE A 249 -0.38 -16.20 3.72
C PHE A 249 0.32 -17.49 4.12
N THR A 250 1.21 -17.99 3.26
CA THR A 250 2.03 -19.17 3.53
C THR A 250 3.49 -18.91 3.15
N PRO A 251 4.44 -18.82 4.12
CA PRO A 251 4.21 -18.78 5.56
C PRO A 251 3.45 -17.54 6.04
N GLU A 252 2.81 -17.61 7.21
CA GLU A 252 2.22 -16.44 7.83
C GLU A 252 3.29 -15.44 8.26
N LEU A 253 2.98 -14.14 8.16
CA LEU A 253 3.87 -13.03 8.51
C LEU A 253 3.26 -12.15 9.60
N ASP A 254 4.11 -11.60 10.46
CA ASP A 254 3.70 -10.57 11.41
C ASP A 254 3.64 -9.20 10.71
N TRP A 255 2.48 -8.90 10.10
CA TRP A 255 2.26 -7.64 9.39
C TRP A 255 2.34 -6.42 10.30
N TRP A 256 2.03 -6.58 11.61
CA TRP A 256 2.18 -5.51 12.58
C TRP A 256 3.67 -5.20 12.84
N GLY A 257 4.48 -6.23 13.09
CA GLY A 257 5.93 -6.07 13.25
C GLY A 257 6.59 -5.49 12.01
N LEU A 258 6.21 -5.97 10.82
CA LEU A 258 6.72 -5.50 9.53
C LEU A 258 6.35 -4.04 9.20
N SER A 259 5.34 -3.47 9.84
CA SER A 259 4.91 -2.09 9.63
C SER A 259 5.73 -1.03 10.40
N ASP A 260 6.73 -1.45 11.16
CA ASP A 260 7.56 -0.56 11.96
C ASP A 260 8.56 0.21 11.09
N ARG A 261 8.49 1.54 11.11
CA ARG A 261 9.44 2.43 10.42
C ARG A 261 10.84 2.41 11.04
N GLY A 262 10.94 2.11 12.34
CA GLY A 262 12.19 2.08 13.11
C GLY A 262 13.13 0.92 12.78
N ALA A 263 12.65 -0.11 12.10
CA ALA A 263 13.48 -1.23 11.61
C ALA A 263 14.55 -0.80 10.57
N GLN A 264 14.47 0.42 10.06
CA GLN A 264 15.44 0.98 9.11
C GLN A 264 16.83 1.22 9.72
N GLY A 265 16.94 1.39 11.04
CA GLY A 265 18.20 1.77 11.72
C GLY A 265 19.11 0.60 12.11
N LEU A 266 18.62 -0.61 12.18
CA LEU A 266 19.38 -1.74 12.75
C LEU A 266 20.21 -2.54 11.74
N LEU A 267 20.04 -2.35 10.44
CA LEU A 267 20.79 -3.07 9.40
C LEU A 267 21.93 -2.25 8.74
N GLY A 268 22.09 -0.97 9.13
CA GLY A 268 23.11 -0.06 8.57
C GLY A 268 24.40 0.07 9.38
N GLY A 269 24.53 -0.60 10.50
CA GLY A 269 25.59 -0.37 11.49
C GLY A 269 26.67 -1.44 11.61
N THR A 270 27.17 -2.03 10.51
CA THR A 270 28.46 -2.78 10.54
C THR A 270 29.23 -2.61 9.22
N SER A 271 29.84 -1.45 9.06
CA SER A 271 30.99 -1.29 8.15
C SER A 271 32.13 -0.75 8.99
N GLY A 272 32.87 -1.60 9.63
CA GLY A 272 34.15 -2.11 9.30
C GLY A 272 35.24 -1.07 9.50
N ALA A 273 35.74 -0.90 10.73
CA ALA A 273 37.13 -0.58 10.92
C ALA A 273 37.98 -1.73 10.36
N ARG A 274 38.71 -1.49 9.29
CA ARG A 274 39.92 -2.20 8.95
C ARG A 274 41.03 -1.18 8.80
N GLY A 275 42.01 -1.34 9.68
CA GLY A 275 43.29 -0.69 9.59
C GLY A 275 44.10 -1.13 8.37
#